data_da946760bd209db076fc5ed4249dc59c
#
_entry.id   da946760bd209db076fc5ed4249dc59c
#
_cell.length_a   1.000
_cell.length_b   1.000
_cell.length_c   1.000
_cell.angle_alpha   90.00
_cell.angle_beta   90.00
_cell.angle_gamma   90.00
#
_symmetry.space_group_name_H-M   'P 1'
#
loop_
_entity.id
_entity.type
_entity.pdbx_description
1 polymer ?
#
loop_
_entity_poly.entity_id
_entity_poly.type
_entity_poly.pdbx_seq_one_letter_code
_entity_poly.pdbx_strand_id
1 'polypeptide(L)'
;MIPTTRNKLIVLAGFACLFYFMSYRGRPDSSTLKKYKKINNRFPTIPSCYLLPYDKGQLSDISEYSIRPNTTFFLETSCRHDRGLSLNIRQSCAFESAARAHPGTEILVLFPAPVSMRNPPPHVKMLLKFSNLKFFHVDVERFFQGTPIKSIDFIEMMDKSAFAPSQASDILRLTTLWKYGGTALDSDFVVLKSLYEKRNYIGQETKHSFSTAALNIDIHTEIGKLVIEEMLKDVQANPDLAMKYGDQMGTALATRVLRKICKEEHASDMTDEKCGGFHVLPASPESPLYPIGLEWEFFTRKNQDKKRFEKLKKDAWAVHMLGRESVRTSIKVGTDVFYEALAAEFCPSVRSTVKDYF
;
A
#
# COMPACT_ATOMS: atom_id res chain seq x y z
N MET A 1 42.90 1.04 -13.82
CA MET A 1 42.16 1.70 -14.92
C MET A 1 40.75 1.98 -14.42
N ILE A 2 40.42 3.24 -14.22
CA ILE A 2 39.12 3.69 -13.72
C ILE A 2 38.15 3.72 -14.92
N PRO A 3 36.99 3.06 -14.88
CA PRO A 3 36.02 3.14 -16.01
C PRO A 3 35.48 4.56 -16.10
N THR A 4 35.56 5.13 -17.28
CA THR A 4 35.16 6.51 -17.59
C THR A 4 33.66 6.72 -17.39
N THR A 5 33.27 7.92 -17.01
CA THR A 5 31.91 8.43 -16.78
C THR A 5 30.92 8.11 -17.91
N ARG A 6 31.41 7.85 -19.12
CA ARG A 6 30.59 7.50 -20.29
C ARG A 6 29.91 6.14 -20.17
N ASN A 7 30.51 5.15 -19.48
CA ASN A 7 29.93 3.83 -19.30
C ASN A 7 28.82 3.81 -18.20
N LYS A 8 28.88 4.72 -17.23
CA LYS A 8 27.84 4.85 -16.20
C LYS A 8 26.54 5.46 -16.76
N LEU A 9 26.66 6.40 -17.70
CA LEU A 9 25.48 6.97 -18.39
C LEU A 9 24.77 5.98 -19.29
N ILE A 10 25.51 5.09 -19.96
CA ILE A 10 24.94 4.06 -20.84
C ILE A 10 24.17 3.01 -20.03
N VAL A 11 24.66 2.65 -18.85
CA VAL A 11 23.97 1.68 -17.96
C VAL A 11 22.71 2.31 -17.36
N LEU A 12 22.75 3.59 -16.93
CA LEU A 12 21.58 4.30 -16.43
C LEU A 12 20.52 4.55 -17.52
N ALA A 13 20.95 4.90 -18.75
CA ALA A 13 20.04 5.01 -19.88
C ALA A 13 19.42 3.66 -20.28
N GLY A 14 20.18 2.57 -20.19
CA GLY A 14 19.69 1.20 -20.44
C GLY A 14 18.62 0.78 -19.43
N PHE A 15 18.78 1.12 -18.14
CA PHE A 15 17.77 0.84 -17.11
C PHE A 15 16.52 1.72 -17.27
N ALA A 16 16.68 3.00 -17.58
CA ALA A 16 15.55 3.90 -17.84
C ALA A 16 14.78 3.49 -19.12
N CYS A 17 15.47 3.05 -20.18
CA CYS A 17 14.81 2.50 -21.38
C CYS A 17 14.11 1.17 -21.08
N LEU A 18 14.67 0.28 -20.26
CA LEU A 18 14.00 -0.97 -19.85
C LEU A 18 12.72 -0.66 -19.02
N PHE A 19 12.76 0.32 -18.12
CA PHE A 19 11.58 0.76 -17.38
C PHE A 19 10.54 1.42 -18.28
N TYR A 20 10.96 2.26 -19.23
CA TYR A 20 10.08 2.89 -20.21
C TYR A 20 9.46 1.87 -21.18
N PHE A 21 10.22 0.87 -21.63
CA PHE A 21 9.73 -0.23 -22.47
C PHE A 21 8.81 -1.19 -21.71
N MET A 22 9.04 -1.44 -20.41
CA MET A 22 8.14 -2.27 -19.59
C MET A 22 6.82 -1.55 -19.27
N SER A 23 6.80 -0.22 -19.22
CA SER A 23 5.58 0.58 -19.00
C SER A 23 4.77 0.86 -20.27
N TYR A 24 5.37 0.76 -21.46
CA TYR A 24 4.75 1.22 -22.70
C TYR A 24 4.56 0.16 -23.81
N ARG A 25 5.29 -0.94 -23.80
CA ARG A 25 5.14 -2.01 -24.80
C ARG A 25 5.50 -3.37 -24.23
N GLY A 26 4.52 -4.23 -24.11
CA GLY A 26 4.75 -5.65 -24.16
C GLY A 26 4.04 -6.44 -23.08
N ARG A 27 3.23 -7.38 -23.52
CA ARG A 27 2.86 -8.53 -22.70
C ARG A 27 4.13 -9.09 -22.05
N PRO A 28 4.16 -9.32 -20.72
CA PRO A 28 5.23 -10.14 -20.17
C PRO A 28 5.24 -11.42 -20.98
N ASP A 29 6.40 -11.81 -21.48
CA ASP A 29 6.51 -13.02 -22.28
C ASP A 29 6.10 -14.23 -21.42
N SER A 30 5.74 -15.32 -22.07
CA SER A 30 5.31 -16.53 -21.37
C SER A 30 6.39 -17.09 -20.42
N SER A 31 7.65 -16.69 -20.57
CA SER A 31 8.77 -17.10 -19.72
C SER A 31 8.80 -16.29 -18.42
N THR A 32 8.49 -14.99 -18.47
CA THR A 32 8.32 -14.13 -17.30
C THR A 32 7.11 -14.57 -16.47
N LEU A 33 5.97 -14.85 -17.10
CA LEU A 33 4.80 -15.41 -16.45
C LEU A 33 5.07 -16.79 -15.83
N LYS A 34 5.80 -17.68 -16.52
CA LYS A 34 6.23 -18.97 -15.98
C LYS A 34 7.20 -18.82 -14.82
N LYS A 35 8.10 -17.84 -14.83
CA LYS A 35 9.03 -17.56 -13.74
C LYS A 35 8.30 -17.06 -12.50
N TYR A 36 7.29 -16.19 -12.66
CA TYR A 36 6.41 -15.74 -11.55
C TYR A 36 5.56 -16.89 -11.01
N LYS A 37 4.93 -17.71 -11.85
CA LYS A 37 4.23 -18.93 -11.42
C LYS A 37 5.15 -19.92 -10.70
N LYS A 38 6.41 -20.07 -11.13
CA LYS A 38 7.38 -20.98 -10.50
C LYS A 38 7.89 -20.50 -9.14
N ILE A 39 7.91 -19.18 -8.87
CA ILE A 39 8.22 -18.61 -7.56
C ILE A 39 7.05 -18.83 -6.60
N ASN A 40 5.82 -18.81 -7.10
CA ASN A 40 4.61 -19.02 -6.29
C ASN A 40 4.28 -20.50 -6.01
N ASN A 41 4.91 -21.48 -6.70
CA ASN A 41 4.64 -22.91 -6.50
C ASN A 41 5.11 -23.47 -5.12
N ARG A 42 5.69 -22.68 -4.24
CA ARG A 42 5.97 -23.04 -2.84
C ARG A 42 4.87 -22.64 -1.85
N PHE A 43 3.88 -21.89 -2.30
CA PHE A 43 2.74 -21.45 -1.50
C PHE A 43 1.45 -21.82 -2.22
N PRO A 44 0.34 -22.06 -1.50
CA PRO A 44 -0.96 -22.23 -2.15
C PRO A 44 -1.19 -21.07 -3.11
N THR A 45 -1.74 -21.37 -4.28
CA THR A 45 -2.08 -20.33 -5.27
C THR A 45 -2.94 -19.27 -4.58
N ILE A 46 -2.67 -18.00 -4.84
CA ILE A 46 -3.30 -16.89 -4.12
C ILE A 46 -4.83 -16.99 -4.07
N PRO A 47 -5.56 -17.37 -5.15
CA PRO A 47 -7.00 -17.57 -5.08
C PRO A 47 -7.42 -18.65 -4.09
N SER A 48 -6.66 -19.73 -3.98
CA SER A 48 -7.00 -20.83 -3.07
C SER A 48 -6.88 -20.45 -1.59
N CYS A 49 -6.00 -19.50 -1.23
CA CYS A 49 -5.91 -19.09 0.18
C CYS A 49 -7.09 -18.21 0.61
N TYR A 50 -7.73 -17.47 -0.28
CA TYR A 50 -8.92 -16.68 0.04
C TYR A 50 -10.18 -17.54 0.19
N LEU A 51 -10.15 -18.77 -0.32
CA LEU A 51 -11.23 -19.77 -0.21
C LEU A 51 -11.01 -20.78 0.91
N LEU A 52 -9.92 -20.69 1.66
CA LEU A 52 -9.68 -21.60 2.78
C LEU A 52 -10.80 -21.44 3.82
N PRO A 53 -11.31 -22.55 4.35
CA PRO A 53 -12.39 -22.49 5.33
C PRO A 53 -11.92 -21.74 6.59
N TYR A 54 -12.80 -20.90 7.07
CA TYR A 54 -12.65 -20.19 8.32
C TYR A 54 -12.75 -21.17 9.51
N ASP A 55 -11.73 -21.27 10.33
CA ASP A 55 -11.67 -22.16 11.49
C ASP A 55 -11.74 -21.38 12.82
N LYS A 56 -12.26 -22.01 13.86
CA LYS A 56 -12.35 -21.42 15.21
C LYS A 56 -10.95 -21.05 15.75
N GLY A 57 -10.78 -19.80 16.15
CA GLY A 57 -9.50 -19.22 16.61
C GLY A 57 -8.79 -18.37 15.56
N GLN A 58 -9.42 -18.15 14.43
CA GLN A 58 -9.04 -17.16 13.44
C GLN A 58 -9.58 -15.76 13.79
N LEU A 59 -9.19 -14.75 13.01
CA LEU A 59 -9.66 -13.39 13.18
C LEU A 59 -11.18 -13.30 12.91
N SER A 60 -11.91 -12.48 13.67
CA SER A 60 -13.31 -12.19 13.39
C SER A 60 -13.48 -11.53 12.01
N ASP A 61 -14.62 -11.77 11.36
CA ASP A 61 -14.93 -11.12 10.10
C ASP A 61 -15.24 -9.63 10.32
N ILE A 62 -14.75 -8.76 9.43
CA ILE A 62 -14.95 -7.31 9.52
C ILE A 62 -16.41 -6.91 9.44
N SER A 63 -17.28 -7.71 8.78
CA SER A 63 -18.71 -7.45 8.67
C SER A 63 -19.46 -7.51 10.00
N GLU A 64 -18.86 -8.15 11.01
CA GLU A 64 -19.40 -8.26 12.37
C GLU A 64 -18.98 -7.09 13.27
N TYR A 65 -18.16 -6.19 12.75
CA TYR A 65 -17.60 -5.07 13.51
C TYR A 65 -18.19 -3.74 13.10
N SER A 66 -18.54 -2.91 14.10
CA SER A 66 -19.00 -1.53 13.87
C SER A 66 -17.80 -0.61 13.72
N ILE A 67 -17.49 -0.24 12.49
CA ILE A 67 -16.36 0.61 12.15
C ILE A 67 -16.65 2.06 12.50
N ARG A 68 -15.69 2.71 13.15
CA ARG A 68 -15.79 4.13 13.52
C ARG A 68 -15.44 5.04 12.32
N PRO A 69 -15.99 6.26 12.27
CA PRO A 69 -15.56 7.25 11.29
C PRO A 69 -14.05 7.51 11.35
N ASN A 70 -13.45 7.84 10.21
CA ASN A 70 -12.03 8.17 10.10
C ASN A 70 -11.05 7.04 10.48
N THR A 71 -11.50 5.80 10.38
CA THR A 71 -10.63 4.63 10.54
C THR A 71 -9.54 4.61 9.47
N THR A 72 -8.34 4.19 9.87
CA THR A 72 -7.26 3.89 8.93
C THR A 72 -7.17 2.39 8.69
N PHE A 73 -7.11 1.98 7.43
CA PHE A 73 -7.08 0.59 6.98
C PHE A 73 -5.74 0.25 6.34
N PHE A 74 -5.27 -0.95 6.64
CA PHE A 74 -4.20 -1.63 5.93
C PHE A 74 -4.73 -2.94 5.36
N LEU A 75 -4.30 -3.31 4.16
CA LEU A 75 -4.68 -4.55 3.49
C LEU A 75 -3.45 -5.48 3.40
N GLU A 76 -3.55 -6.65 4.03
CA GLU A 76 -2.52 -7.69 3.93
C GLU A 76 -3.06 -8.87 3.13
N THR A 77 -2.71 -8.90 1.86
CA THR A 77 -3.29 -9.80 0.85
C THR A 77 -2.40 -10.99 0.48
N SER A 78 -1.27 -11.18 1.18
CA SER A 78 -0.43 -12.34 0.94
C SER A 78 -1.01 -13.63 1.55
N CYS A 79 -0.70 -14.77 0.95
CA CYS A 79 -1.12 -16.08 1.42
C CYS A 79 -0.12 -16.74 2.40
N ARG A 80 0.64 -15.95 3.15
CA ARG A 80 1.73 -16.47 4.02
C ARG A 80 1.29 -16.79 5.44
N HIS A 81 -0.02 -16.73 5.72
CA HIS A 81 -0.56 -16.78 7.08
C HIS A 81 -1.14 -18.16 7.44
N ASP A 82 -0.99 -19.18 6.61
CA ASP A 82 -1.54 -20.53 6.78
C ASP A 82 -1.06 -21.23 8.06
N ARG A 83 0.16 -20.92 8.53
CA ARG A 83 0.77 -21.46 9.76
C ARG A 83 0.74 -20.50 10.95
N GLY A 84 0.03 -19.40 10.83
CA GLY A 84 -0.05 -18.32 11.81
C GLY A 84 0.25 -16.97 11.20
N LEU A 85 -0.05 -15.91 11.93
CA LEU A 85 0.16 -14.54 11.44
C LEU A 85 1.63 -14.27 11.11
N SER A 86 1.92 -14.10 9.84
CA SER A 86 3.26 -13.85 9.29
C SER A 86 3.35 -12.44 8.72
N LEU A 87 3.60 -11.47 9.58
CA LEU A 87 3.96 -10.10 9.19
C LEU A 87 5.47 -9.96 9.23
N ASN A 88 6.04 -9.19 8.31
CA ASN A 88 7.42 -8.79 8.44
C ASN A 88 7.56 -7.61 9.42
N ILE A 89 8.79 -7.33 9.85
CA ILE A 89 9.07 -6.30 10.85
C ILE A 89 8.72 -4.92 10.33
N ARG A 90 8.94 -4.62 9.03
CA ARG A 90 8.62 -3.32 8.43
C ARG A 90 7.13 -3.08 8.34
N GLN A 91 6.33 -4.10 7.98
CA GLN A 91 4.86 -4.03 8.04
C GLN A 91 4.40 -3.76 9.47
N SER A 92 4.98 -4.45 10.44
CA SER A 92 4.66 -4.23 11.85
C SER A 92 5.02 -2.82 12.32
N CYS A 93 6.14 -2.26 11.84
CA CYS A 93 6.52 -0.87 12.09
C CYS A 93 5.49 0.12 11.49
N ALA A 94 5.01 -0.14 10.27
CA ALA A 94 3.96 0.67 9.66
C ALA A 94 2.70 0.72 10.54
N PHE A 95 2.25 -0.43 11.04
CA PHE A 95 1.05 -0.53 11.89
C PHE A 95 1.26 0.14 13.25
N GLU A 96 2.43 -0.05 13.89
CA GLU A 96 2.75 0.63 15.16
C GLU A 96 2.80 2.14 14.97
N SER A 97 3.46 2.63 13.92
CA SER A 97 3.58 4.06 13.66
C SER A 97 2.21 4.72 13.45
N ALA A 98 1.32 4.05 12.71
CA ALA A 98 -0.06 4.50 12.51
C ALA A 98 -0.85 4.50 13.83
N ALA A 99 -0.74 3.44 14.64
CA ALA A 99 -1.44 3.36 15.93
C ALA A 99 -0.99 4.45 16.90
N ARG A 100 0.31 4.78 16.93
CA ARG A 100 0.86 5.86 17.75
C ARG A 100 0.45 7.24 17.28
N ALA A 101 0.41 7.46 15.97
CA ALA A 101 0.03 8.75 15.39
C ALA A 101 -1.47 9.05 15.57
N HIS A 102 -2.30 8.03 15.83
CA HIS A 102 -3.76 8.15 15.89
C HIS A 102 -4.37 7.56 17.19
N PRO A 103 -4.00 8.03 18.36
CA PRO A 103 -4.44 7.43 19.63
C PRO A 103 -5.96 7.46 19.83
N GLY A 104 -6.68 8.37 19.17
CA GLY A 104 -8.14 8.52 19.25
C GLY A 104 -8.94 7.84 18.14
N THR A 105 -8.28 7.20 17.16
CA THR A 105 -8.95 6.56 16.03
C THR A 105 -8.52 5.11 15.87
N GLU A 106 -9.28 4.34 15.10
CA GLU A 106 -8.99 2.93 14.88
C GLU A 106 -8.06 2.72 13.70
N ILE A 107 -7.16 1.75 13.87
CA ILE A 107 -6.29 1.22 12.84
C ILE A 107 -6.70 -0.24 12.63
N LEU A 108 -7.20 -0.56 11.45
CA LEU A 108 -7.68 -1.91 11.12
C LEU A 108 -6.80 -2.55 10.05
N VAL A 109 -6.31 -3.73 10.32
CA VAL A 109 -5.54 -4.53 9.35
C VAL A 109 -6.44 -5.66 8.86
N LEU A 110 -6.70 -5.69 7.56
CA LEU A 110 -7.66 -6.58 6.92
C LEU A 110 -6.95 -7.68 6.14
N PHE A 111 -7.40 -8.91 6.32
CA PHE A 111 -6.84 -10.12 5.72
C PHE A 111 -7.92 -10.87 4.93
N PRO A 112 -7.82 -10.98 3.60
CA PRO A 112 -8.73 -11.82 2.82
C PRO A 112 -8.43 -13.32 2.99
N ALA A 113 -7.20 -13.69 3.37
CA ALA A 113 -6.87 -15.05 3.73
C ALA A 113 -7.14 -15.30 5.21
N PRO A 114 -7.61 -16.51 5.61
CA PRO A 114 -7.74 -16.86 7.02
C PRO A 114 -6.41 -16.80 7.75
N VAL A 115 -6.41 -16.24 8.94
CA VAL A 115 -5.20 -16.03 9.76
C VAL A 115 -5.41 -16.59 11.15
N SER A 116 -4.49 -17.44 11.58
CA SER A 116 -4.45 -17.91 12.96
C SER A 116 -3.59 -16.99 13.84
N MET A 117 -4.15 -16.55 14.94
CA MET A 117 -3.43 -15.75 15.95
C MET A 117 -2.66 -16.61 16.97
N ARG A 118 -2.54 -17.92 16.74
CA ARG A 118 -1.77 -18.81 17.62
C ARG A 118 -0.28 -18.49 17.53
N ASN A 119 0.36 -18.25 18.68
CA ASN A 119 1.80 -18.00 18.79
C ASN A 119 2.35 -16.89 17.84
N PRO A 120 1.80 -15.68 17.89
CA PRO A 120 2.28 -14.61 17.02
C PRO A 120 3.75 -14.27 17.35
N PRO A 121 4.56 -13.85 16.33
CA PRO A 121 5.95 -13.47 16.53
C PRO A 121 6.10 -12.28 17.51
N PRO A 122 7.30 -12.06 18.10
CA PRO A 122 7.51 -11.01 19.11
C PRO A 122 7.06 -9.61 18.68
N HIS A 123 7.36 -9.19 17.43
CA HIS A 123 6.95 -7.90 16.90
C HIS A 123 5.42 -7.77 16.76
N VAL A 124 4.72 -8.85 16.42
CA VAL A 124 3.25 -8.87 16.39
C VAL A 124 2.66 -8.80 17.80
N LYS A 125 3.29 -9.47 18.78
CA LYS A 125 2.86 -9.35 20.20
C LYS A 125 2.93 -7.91 20.71
N MET A 126 3.86 -7.10 20.19
CA MET A 126 3.90 -5.67 20.53
C MET A 126 2.71 -4.91 19.95
N LEU A 127 2.28 -5.26 18.73
CA LEU A 127 1.12 -4.63 18.09
C LEU A 127 -0.18 -4.90 18.86
N LEU A 128 -0.34 -6.09 19.45
CA LEU A 128 -1.52 -6.47 20.23
C LEU A 128 -1.70 -5.66 21.52
N LYS A 129 -0.72 -4.85 21.92
CA LYS A 129 -0.81 -3.97 23.08
C LYS A 129 -1.50 -2.64 22.78
N PHE A 130 -1.68 -2.30 21.49
CA PHE A 130 -2.37 -1.08 21.10
C PHE A 130 -3.88 -1.32 21.06
N SER A 131 -4.63 -0.66 21.92
CA SER A 131 -6.09 -0.81 21.99
C SER A 131 -6.83 -0.33 20.74
N ASN A 132 -6.21 0.59 19.99
CA ASN A 132 -6.74 1.14 18.75
C ASN A 132 -6.29 0.39 17.50
N LEU A 133 -5.45 -0.65 17.59
CA LEU A 133 -5.01 -1.48 16.47
C LEU A 133 -5.70 -2.85 16.55
N LYS A 134 -6.40 -3.22 15.48
CA LYS A 134 -7.15 -4.48 15.40
C LYS A 134 -6.93 -5.18 14.07
N PHE A 135 -7.07 -6.50 14.10
CA PHE A 135 -6.92 -7.38 12.96
C PHE A 135 -8.24 -8.06 12.64
N PHE A 136 -8.65 -8.07 11.37
CA PHE A 136 -9.91 -8.68 10.92
C PHE A 136 -9.70 -9.53 9.68
N HIS A 137 -10.52 -10.57 9.58
CA HIS A 137 -10.71 -11.30 8.34
C HIS A 137 -11.69 -10.56 7.42
N VAL A 138 -11.53 -10.75 6.12
CA VAL A 138 -12.46 -10.30 5.08
C VAL A 138 -12.92 -11.51 4.27
N ASP A 139 -14.15 -11.94 4.47
CA ASP A 139 -14.81 -12.86 3.56
C ASP A 139 -15.09 -12.13 2.24
N VAL A 140 -14.28 -12.39 1.23
CA VAL A 140 -14.29 -11.62 -0.02
C VAL A 140 -15.62 -11.71 -0.76
N GLU A 141 -16.29 -12.86 -0.74
CA GLU A 141 -17.58 -13.03 -1.40
C GLU A 141 -18.65 -12.17 -0.72
N ARG A 142 -18.75 -12.23 0.60
CA ARG A 142 -19.66 -11.41 1.39
C ARG A 142 -19.29 -9.93 1.31
N PHE A 143 -17.99 -9.61 1.27
CA PHE A 143 -17.51 -8.24 1.29
C PHE A 143 -17.92 -7.45 0.06
N PHE A 144 -18.01 -8.09 -1.12
CA PHE A 144 -18.44 -7.44 -2.35
C PHE A 144 -19.96 -7.33 -2.49
N GLN A 145 -20.74 -8.02 -1.67
CA GLN A 145 -22.20 -7.87 -1.71
C GLN A 145 -22.63 -6.42 -1.43
N GLY A 146 -23.59 -5.94 -2.22
CA GLY A 146 -24.10 -4.57 -2.12
C GLY A 146 -23.18 -3.48 -2.70
N THR A 147 -22.03 -3.84 -3.27
CA THR A 147 -21.10 -2.90 -3.90
C THR A 147 -21.30 -2.83 -5.42
N PRO A 148 -20.80 -1.78 -6.10
CA PRO A 148 -20.82 -1.70 -7.57
C PRO A 148 -20.17 -2.88 -8.27
N ILE A 149 -19.18 -3.53 -7.63
CA ILE A 149 -18.41 -4.64 -8.21
C ILE A 149 -18.90 -6.03 -7.80
N LYS A 150 -20.11 -6.16 -7.23
CA LYS A 150 -20.68 -7.44 -6.77
C LYS A 150 -20.80 -8.53 -7.84
N SER A 151 -20.79 -8.15 -9.11
CA SER A 151 -20.90 -9.08 -10.25
C SER A 151 -19.52 -9.57 -10.74
N ILE A 152 -18.42 -9.07 -10.19
CA ILE A 152 -17.08 -9.51 -10.56
C ILE A 152 -16.78 -10.83 -9.83
N ASP A 153 -16.39 -11.85 -10.58
CA ASP A 153 -15.75 -13.02 -9.98
C ASP A 153 -14.31 -12.66 -9.59
N PHE A 154 -14.19 -12.19 -8.35
CA PHE A 154 -12.90 -11.74 -7.81
C PHE A 154 -11.87 -12.87 -7.75
N ILE A 155 -12.31 -14.08 -7.42
CA ILE A 155 -11.43 -15.25 -7.31
C ILE A 155 -10.90 -15.62 -8.68
N GLU A 156 -11.77 -15.70 -9.69
CA GLU A 156 -11.36 -15.99 -11.07
C GLU A 156 -10.42 -14.91 -11.61
N MET A 157 -10.72 -13.64 -11.34
CA MET A 157 -9.88 -12.52 -11.74
C MET A 157 -8.48 -12.60 -11.12
N MET A 158 -8.38 -12.93 -9.83
CA MET A 158 -7.11 -13.11 -9.15
C MET A 158 -6.35 -14.35 -9.64
N ASP A 159 -7.03 -15.44 -9.96
CA ASP A 159 -6.40 -16.66 -10.49
C ASP A 159 -5.72 -16.39 -11.85
N LYS A 160 -6.33 -15.56 -12.66
CA LYS A 160 -5.79 -15.18 -13.97
C LYS A 160 -4.73 -14.08 -13.89
N SER A 161 -4.60 -13.39 -12.76
CA SER A 161 -3.64 -12.29 -12.61
C SER A 161 -2.22 -12.78 -12.28
N ALA A 162 -1.23 -12.22 -12.98
CA ALA A 162 0.17 -12.39 -12.62
C ALA A 162 0.58 -11.56 -11.37
N PHE A 163 -0.27 -10.62 -10.94
CA PHE A 163 -0.01 -9.65 -9.88
C PHE A 163 -1.08 -9.72 -8.77
N ALA A 164 -1.69 -10.90 -8.61
CA ALA A 164 -2.86 -11.10 -7.77
C ALA A 164 -2.79 -10.44 -6.36
N PRO A 165 -1.70 -10.54 -5.57
CA PRO A 165 -1.67 -9.90 -4.25
C PRO A 165 -1.80 -8.38 -4.32
N SER A 166 -1.11 -7.76 -5.27
CA SER A 166 -1.15 -6.30 -5.43
C SER A 166 -2.52 -5.83 -5.86
N GLN A 167 -3.09 -6.50 -6.87
CA GLN A 167 -4.41 -6.14 -7.38
C GLN A 167 -5.54 -6.46 -6.41
N ALA A 168 -5.42 -7.55 -5.64
CA ALA A 168 -6.33 -7.81 -4.55
C ALA A 168 -6.31 -6.70 -3.51
N SER A 169 -5.11 -6.21 -3.15
CA SER A 169 -4.96 -5.06 -2.26
C SER A 169 -5.64 -3.81 -2.82
N ASP A 170 -5.43 -3.50 -4.09
CA ASP A 170 -6.03 -2.33 -4.73
C ASP A 170 -7.57 -2.41 -4.73
N ILE A 171 -8.15 -3.53 -5.16
CA ILE A 171 -9.61 -3.70 -5.25
C ILE A 171 -10.26 -3.71 -3.87
N LEU A 172 -9.66 -4.43 -2.91
CA LEU A 172 -10.15 -4.46 -1.53
C LEU A 172 -10.05 -3.09 -0.87
N ARG A 173 -8.98 -2.32 -1.14
CA ARG A 173 -8.81 -0.95 -0.69
C ARG A 173 -9.94 -0.05 -1.16
N LEU A 174 -10.22 -0.05 -2.45
CA LEU A 174 -11.31 0.75 -3.02
C LEU A 174 -12.68 0.33 -2.45
N THR A 175 -12.91 -0.97 -2.32
CA THR A 175 -14.15 -1.49 -1.73
C THR A 175 -14.30 -1.10 -0.26
N THR A 176 -13.21 -1.16 0.51
CA THR A 176 -13.18 -0.75 1.92
C THR A 176 -13.54 0.73 2.06
N LEU A 177 -12.90 1.58 1.25
CA LEU A 177 -13.16 3.02 1.27
C LEU A 177 -14.57 3.37 0.77
N TRP A 178 -15.11 2.61 -0.17
CA TRP A 178 -16.50 2.80 -0.62
C TRP A 178 -17.50 2.46 0.50
N LYS A 179 -17.24 1.38 1.27
CA LYS A 179 -18.15 0.94 2.35
C LYS A 179 -18.08 1.85 3.57
N TYR A 180 -16.89 2.27 3.95
CA TYR A 180 -16.64 2.82 5.28
C TYR A 180 -16.04 4.22 5.26
N GLY A 181 -15.55 4.68 4.12
CA GLY A 181 -14.74 5.89 4.06
C GLY A 181 -13.42 5.71 4.81
N GLY A 182 -12.78 6.81 5.20
CA GLY A 182 -11.55 6.81 5.98
C GLY A 182 -10.28 6.81 5.12
N THR A 183 -9.18 6.36 5.69
CA THR A 183 -7.87 6.33 5.04
C THR A 183 -7.42 4.90 4.79
N ALA A 184 -6.95 4.58 3.60
CA ALA A 184 -6.23 3.35 3.32
C ALA A 184 -4.75 3.66 3.07
N LEU A 185 -3.88 2.87 3.70
CA LEU A 185 -2.42 2.96 3.57
C LEU A 185 -1.86 1.59 3.19
N ASP A 186 -0.81 1.59 2.38
CA ASP A 186 0.01 0.40 2.18
C ASP A 186 0.82 0.08 3.44
N SER A 187 1.07 -1.20 3.67
CA SER A 187 1.76 -1.69 4.89
C SER A 187 3.27 -1.40 4.95
N ASP A 188 3.73 -0.48 4.12
CA ASP A 188 5.09 0.02 4.04
C ASP A 188 5.18 1.56 4.23
N PHE A 189 4.11 2.18 4.75
CA PHE A 189 4.17 3.56 5.22
C PHE A 189 4.59 3.65 6.69
N VAL A 190 5.58 4.46 7.00
CA VAL A 190 5.84 4.94 8.36
C VAL A 190 5.07 6.23 8.56
N VAL A 191 4.08 6.22 9.45
CA VAL A 191 3.24 7.38 9.74
C VAL A 191 3.91 8.24 10.80
N LEU A 192 4.14 9.53 10.47
CA LEU A 192 4.85 10.47 11.33
C LEU A 192 3.90 11.38 12.11
N LYS A 193 2.73 11.67 11.54
CA LYS A 193 1.73 12.57 12.11
C LYS A 193 0.32 12.03 11.90
N SER A 194 -0.62 12.53 12.69
CA SER A 194 -2.03 12.19 12.54
C SER A 194 -2.56 12.62 11.17
N LEU A 195 -3.26 11.69 10.52
CA LEU A 195 -4.02 11.92 9.30
C LEU A 195 -5.50 12.18 9.59
N TYR A 196 -5.88 12.25 10.88
CA TYR A 196 -7.27 12.25 11.32
C TYR A 196 -8.12 13.38 10.70
N GLU A 197 -7.55 14.56 10.51
CA GLU A 197 -8.25 15.72 9.95
C GLU A 197 -8.13 15.83 8.42
N LYS A 198 -7.35 14.95 7.80
CA LYS A 198 -7.11 14.98 6.36
C LYS A 198 -8.23 14.22 5.65
N ARG A 199 -8.86 14.85 4.66
CA ARG A 199 -10.00 14.30 3.94
C ARG A 199 -9.79 14.38 2.43
N ASN A 200 -10.35 13.39 1.74
CA ASN A 200 -10.43 13.36 0.28
C ASN A 200 -9.10 13.68 -0.39
N TYR A 201 -8.07 12.88 -0.16
CA TYR A 201 -6.76 13.10 -0.75
C TYR A 201 -6.17 11.85 -1.39
N ILE A 202 -5.31 12.09 -2.36
CA ILE A 202 -4.43 11.11 -2.99
C ILE A 202 -3.06 11.72 -3.27
N GLY A 203 -2.00 10.91 -3.19
CA GLY A 203 -0.65 11.33 -3.57
C GLY A 203 -0.36 11.13 -5.06
N GLN A 204 0.32 12.07 -5.70
CA GLN A 204 0.93 11.83 -6.99
C GLN A 204 2.12 10.89 -6.83
N GLU A 205 2.23 9.91 -7.72
CA GLU A 205 3.40 9.06 -7.84
C GLU A 205 4.46 9.70 -8.72
N THR A 206 4.00 10.28 -9.82
CA THR A 206 4.80 11.07 -10.75
C THR A 206 4.00 12.28 -11.20
N LYS A 207 4.60 13.17 -11.98
CA LYS A 207 3.85 14.27 -12.62
C LYS A 207 2.75 13.81 -13.60
N HIS A 208 2.65 12.51 -13.89
CA HIS A 208 1.68 11.94 -14.83
C HIS A 208 0.72 10.94 -14.18
N SER A 209 0.96 10.51 -12.95
CA SER A 209 0.22 9.43 -12.30
C SER A 209 0.03 9.64 -10.81
N PHE A 210 -0.99 8.96 -10.26
CA PHE A 210 -1.32 8.92 -8.84
C PHE A 210 -1.04 7.56 -8.24
N SER A 211 -0.77 7.52 -6.94
CA SER A 211 -0.62 6.28 -6.19
C SER A 211 -1.80 6.08 -5.25
N THR A 212 -2.44 4.91 -5.32
CA THR A 212 -3.46 4.51 -4.35
C THR A 212 -2.88 4.03 -3.02
N ALA A 213 -1.55 3.96 -2.89
CA ALA A 213 -0.86 3.50 -1.69
C ALA A 213 -1.23 4.30 -0.42
N ALA A 214 -1.61 5.57 -0.59
CA ALA A 214 -2.21 6.40 0.47
C ALA A 214 -3.40 7.17 -0.11
N LEU A 215 -4.61 6.75 0.24
CA LEU A 215 -5.86 7.29 -0.27
C LEU A 215 -6.83 7.54 0.88
N ASN A 216 -7.41 8.72 0.94
CA ASN A 216 -8.50 9.01 1.87
C ASN A 216 -9.77 9.38 1.11
N ILE A 217 -10.87 8.83 1.55
CA ILE A 217 -12.22 9.12 1.03
C ILE A 217 -13.14 9.45 2.21
N ASP A 218 -13.73 10.63 2.16
CA ASP A 218 -14.85 10.97 3.02
C ASP A 218 -16.16 10.76 2.24
N ILE A 219 -16.82 9.62 2.51
CA ILE A 219 -18.08 9.22 1.84
C ILE A 219 -19.27 10.11 2.19
N HIS A 220 -19.11 11.04 3.14
CA HIS A 220 -20.16 12.02 3.50
C HIS A 220 -20.07 13.30 2.67
N THR A 221 -19.01 13.45 1.85
CA THR A 221 -18.87 14.55 0.90
C THR A 221 -19.22 14.11 -0.51
N GLU A 222 -19.79 15.01 -1.29
CA GLU A 222 -20.15 14.78 -2.70
C GLU A 222 -18.93 14.32 -3.51
N ILE A 223 -17.80 15.01 -3.34
CA ILE A 223 -16.59 14.71 -4.09
C ILE A 223 -15.94 13.37 -3.70
N GLY A 224 -15.90 13.07 -2.41
CA GLY A 224 -15.35 11.79 -1.95
C GLY A 224 -16.17 10.62 -2.47
N LYS A 225 -17.51 10.74 -2.38
CA LYS A 225 -18.45 9.74 -2.91
C LYS A 225 -18.29 9.60 -4.43
N LEU A 226 -18.21 10.71 -5.17
CA LEU A 226 -18.02 10.67 -6.62
C LEU A 226 -16.72 9.95 -7.01
N VAL A 227 -15.60 10.30 -6.37
CA VAL A 227 -14.30 9.70 -6.70
C VAL A 227 -14.31 8.20 -6.49
N ILE A 228 -14.77 7.73 -5.33
CA ILE A 228 -14.73 6.29 -5.04
C ILE A 228 -15.74 5.48 -5.87
N GLU A 229 -16.89 6.06 -6.18
CA GLU A 229 -17.87 5.42 -7.08
C GLU A 229 -17.32 5.28 -8.50
N GLU A 230 -16.69 6.33 -9.05
CA GLU A 230 -16.07 6.27 -10.38
C GLU A 230 -14.89 5.30 -10.42
N MET A 231 -14.12 5.19 -9.34
CA MET A 231 -13.05 4.18 -9.24
C MET A 231 -13.62 2.75 -9.29
N LEU A 232 -14.68 2.44 -8.55
CA LEU A 232 -15.29 1.11 -8.60
C LEU A 232 -16.01 0.83 -9.93
N LYS A 233 -16.61 1.85 -10.56
CA LYS A 233 -17.17 1.71 -11.92
C LYS A 233 -16.08 1.38 -12.95
N ASP A 234 -14.88 1.98 -12.83
CA ASP A 234 -13.75 1.67 -13.70
C ASP A 234 -13.26 0.22 -13.51
N VAL A 235 -13.20 -0.28 -12.27
CA VAL A 235 -12.94 -1.71 -11.98
C VAL A 235 -13.96 -2.59 -12.67
N GLN A 236 -15.26 -2.29 -12.53
CA GLN A 236 -16.35 -3.06 -13.10
C GLN A 236 -16.33 -3.06 -14.64
N ALA A 237 -16.00 -1.93 -15.24
CA ALA A 237 -15.95 -1.78 -16.71
C ALA A 237 -14.72 -2.45 -17.34
N ASN A 238 -13.66 -2.66 -16.57
CA ASN A 238 -12.37 -3.10 -17.08
C ASN A 238 -11.74 -4.28 -16.28
N PRO A 239 -12.49 -5.35 -15.95
CA PRO A 239 -11.98 -6.44 -15.11
C PRO A 239 -10.77 -7.14 -15.75
N ASP A 240 -10.71 -7.20 -17.08
CA ASP A 240 -9.63 -7.82 -17.83
C ASP A 240 -8.28 -7.09 -17.72
N LEU A 241 -8.27 -5.82 -17.34
CA LEU A 241 -7.03 -5.07 -17.13
C LEU A 241 -6.23 -5.66 -15.95
N ALA A 242 -6.90 -6.15 -14.92
CA ALA A 242 -6.26 -6.82 -13.80
C ALA A 242 -5.42 -8.04 -14.23
N MET A 243 -5.82 -8.72 -15.30
CA MET A 243 -5.11 -9.90 -15.80
C MET A 243 -3.87 -9.56 -16.62
N LYS A 244 -3.76 -8.32 -17.12
CA LYS A 244 -2.74 -7.93 -18.10
C LYS A 244 -1.56 -7.18 -17.48
N TYR A 245 -1.82 -6.27 -16.54
CA TYR A 245 -0.81 -5.33 -16.04
C TYR A 245 -0.95 -5.11 -14.53
N GLY A 246 0.17 -5.03 -13.82
CA GLY A 246 0.20 -4.98 -12.37
C GLY A 246 -0.30 -3.68 -11.72
N ASP A 247 -0.31 -2.58 -12.46
CA ASP A 247 -0.68 -1.24 -11.98
C ASP A 247 -2.11 -0.82 -12.35
N GLN A 248 -2.84 -1.65 -13.11
CA GLN A 248 -4.11 -1.24 -13.73
C GLN A 248 -5.26 -1.04 -12.74
N MET A 249 -5.25 -1.71 -11.60
CA MET A 249 -6.28 -1.58 -10.56
C MET A 249 -5.91 -0.57 -9.46
N GLY A 250 -4.70 -0.06 -9.47
CA GLY A 250 -4.19 0.97 -8.57
C GLY A 250 -3.88 2.28 -9.28
N THR A 251 -2.59 2.54 -9.49
CA THR A 251 -2.05 3.78 -10.09
C THR A 251 -2.71 4.20 -11.40
N ALA A 252 -2.84 3.27 -12.34
CA ALA A 252 -3.42 3.59 -13.65
C ALA A 252 -4.94 3.87 -13.55
N LEU A 253 -5.67 3.12 -12.72
CA LEU A 253 -7.08 3.35 -12.45
C LEU A 253 -7.31 4.74 -11.85
N ALA A 254 -6.61 5.06 -10.76
CA ALA A 254 -6.75 6.36 -10.11
C ALA A 254 -6.45 7.50 -11.07
N THR A 255 -5.42 7.34 -11.91
CA THR A 255 -5.05 8.34 -12.92
C THR A 255 -6.14 8.53 -13.98
N ARG A 256 -6.73 7.45 -14.51
CA ARG A 256 -7.84 7.53 -15.48
C ARG A 256 -9.05 8.25 -14.91
N VAL A 257 -9.41 7.90 -13.67
CA VAL A 257 -10.59 8.47 -13.00
C VAL A 257 -10.38 9.97 -12.70
N LEU A 258 -9.22 10.33 -12.15
CA LEU A 258 -8.96 11.73 -11.82
C LEU A 258 -8.79 12.62 -13.06
N ARG A 259 -8.21 12.11 -14.14
CA ARG A 259 -8.23 12.84 -15.43
C ARG A 259 -9.63 13.21 -15.86
N LYS A 260 -10.57 12.27 -15.73
CA LYS A 260 -11.98 12.50 -16.08
C LYS A 260 -12.64 13.52 -15.14
N ILE A 261 -12.40 13.42 -13.83
CA ILE A 261 -13.02 14.29 -12.83
C ILE A 261 -12.43 15.70 -12.89
N CYS A 262 -11.10 15.83 -12.89
CA CYS A 262 -10.38 17.09 -12.86
C CYS A 262 -10.31 17.76 -14.24
N LYS A 263 -10.65 17.03 -15.32
CA LYS A 263 -10.57 17.49 -16.73
C LYS A 263 -9.16 17.94 -17.16
N GLU A 264 -8.14 17.26 -16.63
CA GLU A 264 -6.73 17.53 -16.89
C GLU A 264 -6.01 16.24 -17.31
N GLU A 265 -5.09 16.35 -18.28
CA GLU A 265 -4.35 15.21 -18.81
C GLU A 265 -3.18 14.82 -17.87
N HIS A 266 -2.51 15.82 -17.29
CA HIS A 266 -1.35 15.59 -16.43
C HIS A 266 -1.71 15.78 -14.95
N ALA A 267 -1.25 14.86 -14.12
CA ALA A 267 -1.46 14.94 -12.68
C ALA A 267 -0.87 16.23 -12.06
N SER A 268 0.24 16.73 -12.63
CA SER A 268 0.86 18.00 -12.22
C SER A 268 -0.02 19.23 -12.41
N ASP A 269 -1.01 19.16 -13.33
CA ASP A 269 -1.85 20.29 -13.68
C ASP A 269 -3.19 20.28 -12.92
N MET A 270 -3.44 19.20 -12.18
CA MET A 270 -4.61 19.02 -11.33
C MET A 270 -4.43 19.80 -10.02
N THR A 271 -5.43 20.59 -9.68
CA THR A 271 -5.53 21.33 -8.42
C THR A 271 -6.79 20.94 -7.68
N ASP A 272 -6.84 21.23 -6.40
CA ASP A 272 -8.02 20.97 -5.57
C ASP A 272 -9.27 21.57 -6.18
N GLU A 273 -9.19 22.80 -6.71
CA GLU A 273 -10.29 23.49 -7.37
C GLU A 273 -10.78 22.76 -8.62
N LYS A 274 -9.86 22.38 -9.53
CA LYS A 274 -10.19 21.63 -10.76
C LYS A 274 -10.76 20.25 -10.44
N CYS A 275 -10.35 19.67 -9.32
CA CYS A 275 -10.80 18.36 -8.86
C CYS A 275 -12.03 18.44 -7.93
N GLY A 276 -12.75 19.58 -7.89
CA GLY A 276 -13.98 19.73 -7.12
C GLY A 276 -13.78 19.66 -5.60
N GLY A 277 -12.60 20.02 -5.11
CA GLY A 277 -12.20 19.94 -3.69
C GLY A 277 -11.57 18.62 -3.28
N PHE A 278 -11.29 17.72 -4.21
CA PHE A 278 -10.47 16.54 -3.94
C PHE A 278 -8.99 16.94 -3.94
N HIS A 279 -8.29 16.67 -2.83
CA HIS A 279 -6.91 17.12 -2.63
C HIS A 279 -5.91 16.24 -3.37
N VAL A 280 -5.15 16.84 -4.26
CA VAL A 280 -4.12 16.19 -5.06
C VAL A 280 -2.75 16.59 -4.52
N LEU A 281 -2.11 15.69 -3.78
CA LEU A 281 -0.82 15.97 -3.13
C LEU A 281 0.33 15.78 -4.13
N PRO A 282 1.23 16.76 -4.27
CA PRO A 282 2.25 16.75 -5.31
C PRO A 282 3.32 15.67 -5.10
N ALA A 283 3.90 15.16 -6.20
CA ALA A 283 5.09 14.32 -6.17
C ALA A 283 6.35 15.20 -6.03
N SER A 284 6.59 15.73 -4.84
CA SER A 284 7.74 16.59 -4.54
C SER A 284 8.37 16.23 -3.21
N PRO A 285 9.65 16.60 -2.95
CA PRO A 285 10.30 16.39 -1.67
C PRO A 285 9.60 17.07 -0.49
N GLU A 286 8.74 18.03 -0.75
CA GLU A 286 7.91 18.74 0.21
C GLU A 286 6.51 18.13 0.36
N SER A 287 6.23 17.04 -0.35
CA SER A 287 4.95 16.36 -0.26
C SER A 287 4.69 15.88 1.17
N PRO A 288 3.46 16.07 1.69
CA PRO A 288 3.06 15.50 2.98
C PRO A 288 3.11 13.96 3.01
N LEU A 289 2.89 13.33 1.87
CA LEU A 289 3.16 11.92 1.64
C LEU A 289 4.51 11.86 0.93
N TYR A 290 5.59 11.68 1.69
CA TYR A 290 6.94 11.76 1.15
C TYR A 290 7.12 10.84 -0.05
N PRO A 291 7.67 11.36 -1.16
CA PRO A 291 7.49 10.76 -2.47
C PRO A 291 8.41 9.58 -2.73
N ILE A 292 7.96 8.86 -3.68
CA ILE A 292 8.61 7.85 -4.50
C ILE A 292 9.83 8.46 -5.21
N GLY A 293 10.95 7.73 -5.23
CA GLY A 293 12.16 8.08 -5.99
C GLY A 293 13.37 8.47 -5.14
N LEU A 294 13.19 8.65 -3.83
CA LEU A 294 14.28 8.95 -2.89
C LEU A 294 14.50 7.85 -1.85
N GLU A 295 13.85 6.69 -2.02
CA GLU A 295 13.80 5.57 -1.09
C GLU A 295 15.18 4.99 -0.79
N TRP A 296 16.06 4.98 -1.80
CA TRP A 296 17.45 4.55 -1.62
C TRP A 296 18.16 5.31 -0.50
N GLU A 297 17.80 6.57 -0.31
CA GLU A 297 18.39 7.40 0.73
C GLU A 297 18.01 6.89 2.12
N PHE A 298 16.79 6.36 2.31
CA PHE A 298 16.34 5.82 3.59
C PHE A 298 17.08 4.55 4.00
N PHE A 299 17.58 3.79 3.03
CA PHE A 299 18.18 2.48 3.26
C PHE A 299 19.70 2.49 3.13
N THR A 300 20.28 3.45 2.44
CA THR A 300 21.70 3.44 2.11
C THR A 300 22.49 4.63 2.66
N ARG A 301 21.85 5.80 2.86
CA ARG A 301 22.53 6.95 3.42
C ARG A 301 22.54 6.89 4.93
N LYS A 302 23.73 7.11 5.50
CA LYS A 302 23.88 7.44 6.91
C LYS A 302 23.13 8.74 7.18
N ASN A 303 22.53 8.88 8.34
CA ASN A 303 21.82 10.09 8.78
C ASN A 303 22.80 11.22 9.08
N GLN A 304 23.64 11.57 8.09
CA GLN A 304 24.60 12.66 8.21
C GLN A 304 23.94 14.03 8.08
N ASP A 305 22.75 14.09 7.49
CA ASP A 305 21.98 15.33 7.35
C ASP A 305 20.80 15.37 8.33
N LYS A 306 21.12 15.62 9.60
CA LYS A 306 20.11 15.81 10.64
C LYS A 306 19.07 16.89 10.28
N LYS A 307 19.47 17.94 9.56
CA LYS A 307 18.55 19.03 9.16
C LYS A 307 17.49 18.51 8.18
N ARG A 308 17.90 17.65 7.24
CA ARG A 308 16.98 17.04 6.28
C ARG A 308 15.99 16.08 6.97
N PHE A 309 16.47 15.29 7.92
CA PHE A 309 15.63 14.40 8.70
C PHE A 309 14.62 15.18 9.56
N GLU A 310 15.05 16.25 10.24
CA GLU A 310 14.15 17.12 10.99
C GLU A 310 13.14 17.85 10.07
N LYS A 311 13.59 18.29 8.88
CA LYS A 311 12.68 18.86 7.88
C LYS A 311 11.64 17.86 7.43
N LEU A 312 12.05 16.62 7.12
CA LEU A 312 11.13 15.54 6.76
C LEU A 312 10.06 15.31 7.84
N LYS A 313 10.48 15.17 9.11
CA LYS A 313 9.56 15.00 10.23
C LYS A 313 8.62 16.18 10.41
N LYS A 314 9.09 17.38 10.13
CA LYS A 314 8.27 18.59 10.20
C LYS A 314 7.23 18.65 9.10
N ASP A 315 7.55 18.29 7.88
CA ASP A 315 6.73 18.53 6.69
C ASP A 315 5.87 17.32 6.32
N ALA A 316 6.41 16.10 6.38
CA ALA A 316 5.69 14.90 6.01
C ALA A 316 4.67 14.43 7.06
N TRP A 317 3.56 13.87 6.58
CA TRP A 317 2.59 13.13 7.39
C TRP A 317 2.96 11.66 7.49
N ALA A 318 3.42 11.10 6.39
CA ALA A 318 3.85 9.71 6.30
C ALA A 318 4.95 9.57 5.24
N VAL A 319 5.75 8.51 5.36
CA VAL A 319 6.85 8.20 4.46
C VAL A 319 6.62 6.83 3.84
N HIS A 320 6.55 6.76 2.52
CA HIS A 320 6.40 5.52 1.78
C HIS A 320 7.76 4.84 1.61
N MET A 321 7.92 3.63 2.13
CA MET A 321 9.19 2.89 2.12
C MET A 321 9.37 2.00 0.90
N LEU A 322 8.41 1.99 -0.04
CA LEU A 322 8.39 1.14 -1.25
C LEU A 322 8.86 -0.29 -0.94
N GLY A 323 8.07 -1.00 -0.14
CA GLY A 323 8.42 -2.32 0.38
C GLY A 323 8.79 -3.34 -0.70
N ARG A 324 8.19 -3.23 -1.89
CA ARG A 324 8.49 -4.10 -3.02
C ARG A 324 9.95 -3.97 -3.49
N GLU A 325 10.44 -2.76 -3.59
CA GLU A 325 11.80 -2.42 -4.02
C GLU A 325 12.79 -2.59 -2.88
N SER A 326 12.42 -2.18 -1.68
CA SER A 326 13.29 -2.13 -0.50
C SER A 326 13.39 -3.45 0.27
N VAL A 327 12.51 -4.42 0.04
CA VAL A 327 12.45 -5.70 0.80
C VAL A 327 13.75 -6.48 0.83
N ARG A 328 14.61 -6.31 -0.17
CA ARG A 328 15.92 -6.98 -0.28
C ARG A 328 17.04 -6.23 0.43
N THR A 329 16.79 -5.02 0.90
CA THR A 329 17.81 -4.20 1.58
C THR A 329 17.74 -4.47 3.07
N SER A 330 18.70 -5.22 3.59
CA SER A 330 18.83 -5.46 5.04
C SER A 330 19.38 -4.21 5.72
N ILE A 331 18.73 -3.79 6.80
CA ILE A 331 19.14 -2.64 7.61
C ILE A 331 19.58 -3.15 8.97
N LYS A 332 20.83 -2.93 9.31
CA LYS A 332 21.37 -3.33 10.60
C LYS A 332 20.87 -2.39 11.70
N VAL A 333 20.38 -2.97 12.79
CA VAL A 333 19.92 -2.24 13.98
C VAL A 333 21.10 -1.46 14.60
N GLY A 334 20.83 -0.23 15.03
CA GLY A 334 21.85 0.64 15.62
C GLY A 334 22.74 1.34 14.59
N THR A 335 22.44 1.24 13.30
CA THR A 335 23.13 2.01 12.26
C THR A 335 22.53 3.40 12.12
N ASP A 336 23.30 4.30 11.50
CA ASP A 336 22.90 5.69 11.28
C ASP A 336 22.23 5.86 9.89
N VAL A 337 21.27 4.98 9.55
CA VAL A 337 20.46 5.12 8.33
C VAL A 337 19.07 5.68 8.66
N PHE A 338 18.47 6.39 7.73
CA PHE A 338 17.19 7.06 7.96
C PHE A 338 16.07 6.12 8.40
N TYR A 339 15.94 4.95 7.80
CA TYR A 339 14.91 4.00 8.20
C TYR A 339 15.08 3.56 9.67
N GLU A 340 16.32 3.30 10.11
CA GLU A 340 16.58 2.93 11.51
C GLU A 340 16.19 4.06 12.47
N ALA A 341 16.48 5.31 12.10
CA ALA A 341 16.08 6.48 12.87
C ALA A 341 14.55 6.64 12.92
N LEU A 342 13.86 6.44 11.78
CA LEU A 342 12.39 6.43 11.74
C LEU A 342 11.82 5.31 12.61
N ALA A 343 12.36 4.10 12.50
CA ALA A 343 11.90 2.96 13.28
C ALA A 343 12.10 3.17 14.79
N ALA A 344 13.23 3.76 15.19
CA ALA A 344 13.51 4.07 16.59
C ALA A 344 12.52 5.09 17.19
N GLU A 345 12.09 6.06 16.39
CA GLU A 345 11.21 7.14 16.85
C GLU A 345 9.71 6.76 16.72
N PHE A 346 9.30 6.17 15.59
CA PHE A 346 7.87 5.99 15.27
C PHE A 346 7.33 4.58 15.49
N CYS A 347 8.21 3.56 15.59
CA CYS A 347 7.80 2.18 15.94
C CYS A 347 8.77 1.51 16.93
N PRO A 348 9.05 2.16 18.08
CA PRO A 348 10.05 1.70 19.05
C PRO A 348 9.74 0.33 19.64
N SER A 349 8.46 -0.05 19.80
CA SER A 349 8.10 -1.35 20.39
C SER A 349 8.42 -2.49 19.45
N VAL A 350 8.09 -2.36 18.15
CA VAL A 350 8.45 -3.32 17.12
C VAL A 350 9.98 -3.38 16.97
N ARG A 351 10.63 -2.21 16.85
CA ARG A 351 12.08 -2.10 16.74
C ARG A 351 12.79 -2.83 17.88
N SER A 352 12.31 -2.72 19.12
CA SER A 352 12.93 -3.38 20.29
C SER A 352 12.95 -4.91 20.19
N THR A 353 12.17 -5.50 19.29
CA THR A 353 12.16 -6.96 19.07
C THR A 353 13.18 -7.40 18.01
N VAL A 354 13.81 -6.46 17.32
CA VAL A 354 14.79 -6.74 16.25
C VAL A 354 16.18 -6.79 16.87
N LYS A 355 16.88 -7.93 16.68
CA LYS A 355 18.24 -8.11 17.23
C LYS A 355 19.30 -7.52 16.31
N ASP A 356 19.27 -7.90 15.04
CA ASP A 356 20.35 -7.62 14.09
C ASP A 356 19.90 -6.81 12.87
N TYR A 357 18.87 -7.25 12.17
CA TYR A 357 18.44 -6.67 10.91
C TYR A 357 16.91 -6.58 10.80
N PHE A 358 16.46 -5.47 10.15
CA PHE A 358 15.08 -5.31 9.67
C PHE A 358 14.83 -6.10 8.38
#